data_913dc5cc38f4a1bed0c316ef481048b5
#
_entry.id   913dc5cc38f4a1bed0c316ef481048b5
#
_cell.length_a   1.000
_cell.length_b   1.000
_cell.length_c   1.000
_cell.angle_alpha   90.00
_cell.angle_beta   90.00
_cell.angle_gamma   90.00
#
_symmetry.space_group_name_H-M   'P 1'
#
loop_
_entity.id
_entity.type
_entity.pdbx_description
1 polymer ?
#
loop_
_entity_poly.entity_id
_entity_poly.type
_entity_poly.pdbx_seq_one_letter_code
_entity_poly.pdbx_strand_id
1 'polypeptide(L)'
;MIDINVILSTIEQVHTLNKNQTVYVGKPATAFFKEYVLEHDNDFYEPLSGRIDVDAFVNKVHTLSTTFVLVQEGEMAGLIASYFYDLPSEKGFITLTHTRQEFRGQHLSTILLKAVQEYARSINFKYIDLMVYKANAPAFNLYLKHGFKVMTDDNGRCLMRWEV
;
A
#
# COMPACT_ATOMS: atom_id res chain seq x y z
N MET A 1 -14.81 -9.83 14.49
CA MET A 1 -14.51 -8.42 14.12
C MET A 1 -13.07 -8.12 14.45
N ILE A 2 -12.34 -7.55 13.50
CA ILE A 2 -10.92 -7.24 13.69
C ILE A 2 -10.74 -6.06 14.66
N ASP A 3 -9.72 -6.14 15.51
CA ASP A 3 -9.30 -4.99 16.33
C ASP A 3 -8.21 -4.22 15.55
N ILE A 4 -8.55 -3.03 15.08
CA ILE A 4 -7.63 -2.19 14.31
C ILE A 4 -6.35 -1.83 15.08
N ASN A 5 -6.42 -1.79 16.42
CA ASN A 5 -5.25 -1.48 17.25
C ASN A 5 -4.21 -2.61 17.27
N VAL A 6 -4.56 -3.80 16.81
CA VAL A 6 -3.61 -4.90 16.59
C VAL A 6 -2.86 -4.68 15.27
N ILE A 7 -3.52 -4.09 14.27
CA ILE A 7 -2.97 -3.85 12.94
C ILE A 7 -2.13 -2.58 12.91
N LEU A 8 -2.65 -1.48 13.46
CA LEU A 8 -1.99 -0.18 13.48
C LEU A 8 -1.62 0.20 14.92
N SER A 9 -0.33 0.43 15.16
CA SER A 9 0.16 0.92 16.46
C SER A 9 -0.23 2.38 16.72
N THR A 10 -0.41 3.16 15.65
CA THR A 10 -0.87 4.55 15.70
C THR A 10 -1.87 4.78 14.57
N ILE A 11 -3.03 5.35 14.89
CA ILE A 11 -4.05 5.72 13.92
C ILE A 11 -4.02 7.24 13.76
N GLU A 12 -3.77 7.71 12.53
CA GLU A 12 -3.72 9.14 12.20
C GLU A 12 -5.05 9.64 11.63
N GLN A 13 -5.69 8.82 10.78
CA GLN A 13 -6.95 9.17 10.12
C GLN A 13 -7.86 7.95 10.02
N VAL A 14 -9.17 8.23 10.01
CA VAL A 14 -10.21 7.23 9.80
C VAL A 14 -11.19 7.78 8.76
N HIS A 15 -11.37 7.05 7.66
CA HIS A 15 -12.29 7.42 6.59
C HIS A 15 -13.37 6.35 6.43
N THR A 16 -14.56 6.62 6.94
CA THR A 16 -15.72 5.75 6.76
C THR A 16 -16.37 6.05 5.41
N LEU A 17 -16.33 5.08 4.50
CA LEU A 17 -16.88 5.21 3.15
C LEU A 17 -18.38 4.88 3.13
N ASN A 18 -18.76 3.88 3.89
CA ASN A 18 -20.14 3.46 4.10
C ASN A 18 -20.20 2.59 5.37
N LYS A 19 -21.38 2.04 5.68
CA LYS A 19 -21.56 1.22 6.90
C LYS A 19 -20.67 -0.04 6.95
N ASN A 20 -20.16 -0.51 5.79
CA ASN A 20 -19.40 -1.74 5.69
C ASN A 20 -17.91 -1.54 5.41
N GLN A 21 -17.49 -0.33 5.04
CA GLN A 21 -16.13 -0.06 4.59
C GLN A 21 -15.53 1.16 5.29
N THR A 22 -14.36 0.97 5.88
CA THR A 22 -13.58 2.02 6.52
C THR A 22 -12.10 1.87 6.13
N VAL A 23 -11.47 2.99 5.77
CA VAL A 23 -10.02 3.06 5.57
C VAL A 23 -9.40 3.72 6.79
N TYR A 24 -8.47 3.01 7.43
CA TYR A 24 -7.67 3.51 8.54
C TYR A 24 -6.29 3.87 8.03
N VAL A 25 -5.76 4.99 8.47
CA VAL A 25 -4.44 5.51 8.06
C VAL A 25 -3.57 5.65 9.28
N GLY A 26 -2.38 5.08 9.26
CA GLY A 26 -1.46 5.18 10.40
C GLY A 26 -0.18 4.36 10.24
N LYS A 27 0.45 4.06 11.37
CA LYS A 27 1.65 3.23 11.41
C LYS A 27 1.29 1.78 11.70
N PRO A 28 1.79 0.81 10.91
CA PRO A 28 1.50 -0.59 11.16
C PRO A 28 2.22 -1.07 12.43
N ALA A 29 1.56 -1.94 13.20
CA ALA A 29 2.20 -2.66 14.29
C ALA A 29 3.20 -3.67 13.72
N THR A 30 4.43 -3.69 14.24
CA THR A 30 5.51 -4.53 13.69
C THR A 30 5.17 -6.02 13.73
N ALA A 31 4.63 -6.50 14.84
CA ALA A 31 4.28 -7.91 14.99
C ALA A 31 3.21 -8.35 13.97
N PHE A 32 2.15 -7.56 13.83
CA PHE A 32 1.10 -7.82 12.85
C PHE A 32 1.64 -7.77 11.42
N PHE A 33 2.40 -6.73 11.09
CA PHE A 33 2.88 -6.53 9.73
C PHE A 33 3.85 -7.63 9.29
N LYS A 34 4.74 -8.07 10.19
CA LYS A 34 5.64 -9.20 9.93
C LYS A 34 4.86 -10.48 9.64
N GLU A 35 3.92 -10.83 10.51
CA GLU A 35 3.08 -12.01 10.34
C GLU A 35 2.28 -11.95 9.04
N TYR A 36 1.69 -10.80 8.74
CA TYR A 36 0.92 -10.57 7.53
C TYR A 36 1.76 -10.76 6.25
N VAL A 37 2.94 -10.16 6.20
CA VAL A 37 3.85 -10.26 5.05
C VAL A 37 4.28 -11.72 4.83
N LEU A 38 4.62 -12.44 5.90
CA LEU A 38 5.03 -13.84 5.80
C LEU A 38 3.88 -14.77 5.40
N GLU A 39 2.68 -14.54 5.94
CA GLU A 39 1.49 -15.31 5.60
C GLU A 39 1.12 -15.17 4.12
N HIS A 40 1.27 -13.96 3.56
CA HIS A 40 0.90 -13.64 2.18
C HIS A 40 2.08 -13.56 1.22
N ASP A 41 3.25 -14.05 1.61
CA ASP A 41 4.48 -13.94 0.83
C ASP A 41 4.34 -14.47 -0.61
N ASN A 42 3.63 -15.57 -0.78
CA ASN A 42 3.40 -16.18 -2.10
C ASN A 42 2.36 -15.46 -2.96
N ASP A 43 1.63 -14.51 -2.40
CA ASP A 43 0.67 -13.69 -3.15
C ASP A 43 1.37 -12.57 -3.93
N PHE A 44 2.58 -12.19 -3.55
CA PHE A 44 3.34 -11.17 -4.26
C PHE A 44 3.95 -11.75 -5.54
N TYR A 45 4.05 -10.91 -6.57
CA TYR A 45 4.64 -11.31 -7.85
C TYR A 45 6.04 -11.89 -7.68
N GLU A 46 6.84 -11.26 -6.81
CA GLU A 46 8.08 -11.85 -6.27
C GLU A 46 7.94 -11.95 -4.76
N PRO A 47 8.02 -13.15 -4.17
CA PRO A 47 8.02 -13.29 -2.72
C PRO A 47 9.10 -12.45 -2.06
N LEU A 48 8.72 -11.72 -1.02
CA LEU A 48 9.63 -10.81 -0.31
C LEU A 48 10.72 -11.58 0.44
N SER A 49 10.37 -12.70 1.06
CA SER A 49 11.29 -13.50 1.88
C SER A 49 12.51 -14.01 1.13
N GLY A 50 12.40 -14.18 -0.20
CA GLY A 50 13.50 -14.67 -1.04
C GLY A 50 14.47 -13.58 -1.52
N ARG A 51 14.18 -12.29 -1.30
CA ARG A 51 14.96 -11.19 -1.88
C ARG A 51 15.29 -10.05 -0.92
N ILE A 52 14.67 -9.99 0.24
CA ILE A 52 14.92 -8.93 1.24
C ILE A 52 15.01 -9.52 2.64
N ASP A 53 15.64 -8.75 3.54
CA ASP A 53 15.55 -9.00 4.98
C ASP A 53 14.18 -8.54 5.47
N VAL A 54 13.31 -9.50 5.82
CA VAL A 54 11.92 -9.21 6.21
C VAL A 54 11.87 -8.37 7.49
N ASP A 55 12.71 -8.64 8.48
CA ASP A 55 12.72 -7.87 9.73
C ASP A 55 13.15 -6.42 9.49
N ALA A 56 14.17 -6.20 8.67
CA ALA A 56 14.60 -4.85 8.30
C ALA A 56 13.50 -4.11 7.53
N PHE A 57 12.82 -4.78 6.62
CA PHE A 57 11.70 -4.21 5.87
C PHE A 57 10.53 -3.83 6.77
N VAL A 58 10.14 -4.72 7.68
CA VAL A 58 9.05 -4.48 8.64
C VAL A 58 9.37 -3.27 9.53
N ASN A 59 10.59 -3.18 10.04
CA ASN A 59 11.03 -2.06 10.86
C ASN A 59 11.02 -0.74 10.08
N LYS A 60 11.46 -0.76 8.82
CA LYS A 60 11.42 0.43 7.95
C LYS A 60 9.98 0.89 7.70
N VAL A 61 9.08 -0.05 7.39
CA VAL A 61 7.66 0.25 7.15
C VAL A 61 7.02 0.81 8.41
N HIS A 62 7.27 0.20 9.57
CA HIS A 62 6.77 0.70 10.85
C HIS A 62 7.24 2.13 11.13
N THR A 63 8.53 2.40 10.93
CA THR A 63 9.13 3.70 11.28
C THR A 63 8.76 4.81 10.29
N LEU A 64 8.79 4.51 9.00
CA LEU A 64 8.77 5.52 7.93
C LEU A 64 7.49 5.55 7.11
N SER A 65 6.68 4.47 7.12
CA SER A 65 5.49 4.46 6.27
C SER A 65 4.30 5.15 6.89
N THR A 66 3.43 5.62 6.00
CA THR A 66 2.01 5.80 6.25
C THR A 66 1.30 4.63 5.60
N THR A 67 0.60 3.84 6.40
CA THR A 67 -0.06 2.62 5.94
C THR A 67 -1.57 2.82 5.94
N PHE A 68 -2.19 2.40 4.84
CA PHE A 68 -3.63 2.51 4.57
C PHE A 68 -4.22 1.10 4.67
N VAL A 69 -5.17 0.91 5.57
CA VAL A 69 -5.80 -0.39 5.83
C VAL A 69 -7.29 -0.29 5.54
N LEU A 70 -7.78 -1.14 4.64
CA LEU A 70 -9.21 -1.24 4.37
C LEU A 70 -9.81 -2.35 5.19
N VAL A 71 -10.78 -2.00 6.01
CA VAL A 71 -11.63 -2.94 6.76
C VAL A 71 -13.00 -2.98 6.08
N GLN A 72 -13.42 -4.17 5.70
CA GLN A 72 -14.73 -4.43 5.07
C GLN A 72 -15.48 -5.47 5.90
N GLU A 73 -16.70 -5.13 6.31
CA GLU A 73 -17.56 -6.01 7.10
C GLU A 73 -16.86 -6.55 8.37
N GLY A 74 -16.05 -5.70 9.01
CA GLY A 74 -15.33 -6.05 10.22
C GLY A 74 -14.07 -6.87 10.03
N GLU A 75 -13.66 -7.12 8.78
CA GLU A 75 -12.43 -7.86 8.46
C GLU A 75 -11.45 -7.00 7.67
N MET A 76 -10.16 -7.21 7.91
CA MET A 76 -9.13 -6.57 7.10
C MET A 76 -9.14 -7.16 5.69
N ALA A 77 -9.38 -6.33 4.68
CA ALA A 77 -9.45 -6.76 3.29
C ALA A 77 -8.14 -6.55 2.53
N GLY A 78 -7.38 -5.53 2.88
CA GLY A 78 -6.13 -5.22 2.21
C GLY A 78 -5.45 -3.98 2.78
N LEU A 79 -4.24 -3.71 2.28
CA LEU A 79 -3.47 -2.55 2.70
C LEU A 79 -2.56 -2.02 1.59
N ILE A 80 -2.18 -0.75 1.72
CA ILE A 80 -1.07 -0.14 0.99
C ILE A 80 -0.14 0.50 2.01
N ALA A 81 1.16 0.20 1.94
CA ALA A 81 2.19 0.86 2.72
C ALA A 81 2.96 1.83 1.81
N SER A 82 3.03 3.10 2.20
CA SER A 82 3.66 4.16 1.43
C SER A 82 4.60 4.98 2.29
N TYR A 83 5.70 5.45 1.70
CA TYR A 83 6.62 6.37 2.36
C TYR A 83 6.31 7.80 1.93
N PHE A 84 6.16 8.71 2.89
CA PHE A 84 5.94 10.15 2.66
C PHE A 84 6.92 11.00 3.49
N TYR A 85 8.16 10.53 3.64
CA TYR A 85 9.16 11.20 4.45
C TYR A 85 10.14 12.06 3.65
N ASP A 86 10.16 11.94 2.32
CA ASP A 86 11.07 12.69 1.45
C ASP A 86 10.52 14.08 1.17
N LEU A 87 10.56 14.95 2.18
CA LEU A 87 10.04 16.32 2.08
C LEU A 87 10.73 17.16 1.00
N PRO A 88 12.09 17.09 0.83
CA PRO A 88 12.76 17.89 -0.20
C PRO A 88 12.29 17.60 -1.63
N SER A 89 12.01 16.33 -1.95
CA SER A 89 11.54 15.96 -3.29
C SER A 89 10.03 16.00 -3.42
N GLU A 90 9.30 16.06 -2.30
CA GLU A 90 7.83 15.97 -2.23
C GLU A 90 7.28 14.74 -2.97
N LYS A 91 8.03 13.64 -2.88
CA LYS A 91 7.77 12.39 -3.57
C LYS A 91 7.47 11.27 -2.58
N GLY A 92 6.27 10.74 -2.63
CA GLY A 92 5.91 9.52 -1.92
C GLY A 92 6.32 8.27 -2.71
N PHE A 93 6.38 7.15 -2.03
CA PHE A 93 6.71 5.86 -2.64
C PHE A 93 5.85 4.75 -2.07
N ILE A 94 5.05 4.10 -2.93
CA ILE A 94 4.29 2.91 -2.54
C ILE A 94 5.24 1.70 -2.54
N THR A 95 5.47 1.13 -1.38
CA THR A 95 6.38 -0.02 -1.21
C THR A 95 5.66 -1.36 -1.20
N LEU A 96 4.40 -1.41 -0.80
CA LEU A 96 3.62 -2.64 -0.74
C LEU A 96 2.14 -2.35 -1.00
N THR A 97 1.53 -3.16 -1.87
CA THR A 97 0.08 -3.19 -2.11
C THR A 97 -0.37 -4.63 -2.05
N HIS A 98 -1.37 -4.91 -1.23
CA HIS A 98 -1.93 -6.25 -1.12
C HIS A 98 -3.42 -6.21 -0.82
N THR A 99 -4.18 -7.04 -1.52
CA THR A 99 -5.59 -7.36 -1.22
C THR A 99 -5.67 -8.85 -0.95
N ARG A 100 -6.26 -9.23 0.19
CA ARG A 100 -6.45 -10.64 0.55
C ARG A 100 -7.28 -11.34 -0.51
N GLN A 101 -6.93 -12.59 -0.79
CA GLN A 101 -7.49 -13.35 -1.92
C GLN A 101 -9.02 -13.39 -1.90
N GLU A 102 -9.63 -13.59 -0.73
CA GLU A 102 -11.07 -13.68 -0.55
C GLU A 102 -11.81 -12.36 -0.81
N PHE A 103 -11.07 -11.24 -0.88
CA PHE A 103 -11.64 -9.91 -1.14
C PHE A 103 -11.32 -9.38 -2.55
N ARG A 104 -10.64 -10.17 -3.38
CA ARG A 104 -10.30 -9.75 -4.76
C ARG A 104 -11.52 -9.70 -5.66
N GLY A 105 -11.42 -8.92 -6.74
CA GLY A 105 -12.51 -8.75 -7.70
C GLY A 105 -13.60 -7.78 -7.26
N GLN A 106 -13.41 -7.05 -6.16
CA GLN A 106 -14.37 -6.09 -5.61
C GLN A 106 -13.91 -4.64 -5.74
N HIS A 107 -12.86 -4.38 -6.50
CA HIS A 107 -12.26 -3.05 -6.71
C HIS A 107 -11.74 -2.38 -5.43
N LEU A 108 -11.34 -3.16 -4.42
CA LEU A 108 -10.88 -2.63 -3.14
C LEU A 108 -9.51 -1.96 -3.25
N SER A 109 -8.63 -2.46 -4.15
CA SER A 109 -7.35 -1.81 -4.45
C SER A 109 -7.54 -0.40 -4.99
N THR A 110 -8.60 -0.15 -5.75
CA THR A 110 -8.97 1.19 -6.23
C THR A 110 -9.29 2.13 -5.07
N ILE A 111 -10.05 1.65 -4.08
CA ILE A 111 -10.38 2.43 -2.88
C ILE A 111 -9.11 2.80 -2.11
N LEU A 112 -8.24 1.83 -1.89
CA LEU A 112 -6.96 2.06 -1.19
C LEU A 112 -6.05 3.01 -1.95
N LEU A 113 -5.90 2.83 -3.26
CA LEU A 113 -5.04 3.70 -4.08
C LEU A 113 -5.55 5.14 -4.10
N LYS A 114 -6.86 5.34 -4.21
CA LYS A 114 -7.46 6.68 -4.11
C LYS A 114 -7.21 7.33 -2.75
N ALA A 115 -7.27 6.55 -1.67
CA ALA A 115 -6.96 7.06 -0.33
C ALA A 115 -5.50 7.54 -0.23
N VAL A 116 -4.56 6.82 -0.81
CA VAL A 116 -3.15 7.22 -0.89
C VAL A 116 -2.99 8.53 -1.69
N GLN A 117 -3.66 8.63 -2.83
CA GLN A 117 -3.62 9.83 -3.69
C GLN A 117 -4.22 11.05 -2.98
N GLU A 118 -5.33 10.90 -2.30
CA GLU A 118 -5.96 11.96 -1.50
C GLU A 118 -5.03 12.41 -0.36
N TYR A 119 -4.40 11.45 0.31
CA TYR A 119 -3.43 11.76 1.38
C TYR A 119 -2.26 12.59 0.84
N ALA A 120 -1.69 12.20 -0.30
CA ALA A 120 -0.60 12.93 -0.93
C ALA A 120 -1.00 14.39 -1.23
N ARG A 121 -2.22 14.61 -1.74
CA ARG A 121 -2.76 15.96 -1.95
C ARG A 121 -2.85 16.74 -0.64
N SER A 122 -3.35 16.11 0.41
CA SER A 122 -3.59 16.75 1.70
C SER A 122 -2.31 17.24 2.39
N ILE A 123 -1.18 16.58 2.12
CA ILE A 123 0.14 16.94 2.66
C ILE A 123 1.03 17.69 1.65
N ASN A 124 0.47 18.09 0.50
CA ASN A 124 1.14 18.85 -0.55
C ASN A 124 2.34 18.13 -1.20
N PHE A 125 2.30 16.81 -1.26
CA PHE A 125 3.27 16.03 -2.03
C PHE A 125 2.91 16.13 -3.52
N LYS A 126 3.93 16.15 -4.39
CA LYS A 126 3.76 16.37 -5.84
C LYS A 126 3.68 15.07 -6.62
N TYR A 127 4.32 14.01 -6.11
CA TYR A 127 4.45 12.76 -6.84
C TYR A 127 4.24 11.57 -5.93
N ILE A 128 3.77 10.46 -6.50
CA ILE A 128 3.85 9.13 -5.91
C ILE A 128 4.53 8.22 -6.91
N ASP A 129 5.62 7.58 -6.49
CA ASP A 129 6.34 6.60 -7.28
C ASP A 129 6.07 5.18 -6.77
N LEU A 130 6.24 4.21 -7.62
CA LEU A 130 6.22 2.79 -7.30
C LEU A 130 7.01 1.98 -8.32
N MET A 131 7.39 0.76 -7.93
CA MET A 131 7.99 -0.21 -8.84
C MET A 131 7.00 -1.35 -9.10
N VAL A 132 6.86 -1.74 -10.35
CA VAL A 132 5.97 -2.84 -10.74
C VAL A 132 6.51 -3.54 -11.99
N TYR A 133 6.30 -4.86 -12.07
CA TYR A 133 6.59 -5.61 -13.29
C TYR A 133 5.43 -5.51 -14.28
N LYS A 134 5.72 -5.26 -15.56
CA LYS A 134 4.69 -5.31 -16.62
C LYS A 134 3.99 -6.66 -16.67
N ALA A 135 4.72 -7.74 -16.40
CA ALA A 135 4.16 -9.08 -16.38
C ALA A 135 3.15 -9.30 -15.25
N ASN A 136 3.20 -8.47 -14.20
CA ASN A 136 2.14 -8.41 -13.20
C ASN A 136 0.99 -7.52 -13.73
N ALA A 137 0.28 -8.04 -14.75
CA ALA A 137 -0.70 -7.26 -15.50
C ALA A 137 -1.83 -6.65 -14.65
N PRO A 138 -2.39 -7.34 -13.64
CA PRO A 138 -3.42 -6.75 -12.80
C PRO A 138 -2.95 -5.49 -12.07
N ALA A 139 -1.77 -5.52 -11.46
CA ALA A 139 -1.20 -4.37 -10.76
C ALA A 139 -0.79 -3.27 -11.73
N PHE A 140 -0.08 -3.62 -12.81
CA PHE A 140 0.35 -2.66 -13.81
C PHE A 140 -0.83 -1.89 -14.41
N ASN A 141 -1.89 -2.59 -14.79
CA ASN A 141 -3.09 -1.98 -15.36
C ASN A 141 -3.86 -1.14 -14.33
N LEU A 142 -3.89 -1.56 -13.06
CA LEU A 142 -4.48 -0.76 -11.99
C LEU A 142 -3.81 0.61 -11.90
N TYR A 143 -2.48 0.66 -11.90
CA TYR A 143 -1.74 1.91 -11.80
C TYR A 143 -1.92 2.78 -13.05
N LEU A 144 -1.87 2.21 -14.24
CA LEU A 144 -2.17 2.95 -15.48
C LEU A 144 -3.56 3.59 -15.43
N LYS A 145 -4.56 2.83 -15.01
CA LYS A 145 -5.95 3.31 -14.90
C LYS A 145 -6.10 4.49 -13.94
N HIS A 146 -5.24 4.54 -12.91
CA HIS A 146 -5.28 5.60 -11.89
C HIS A 146 -4.28 6.73 -12.14
N GLY A 147 -3.79 6.86 -13.38
CA GLY A 147 -3.00 8.02 -13.80
C GLY A 147 -1.50 7.90 -13.58
N PHE A 148 -1.01 6.74 -13.16
CA PHE A 148 0.43 6.48 -13.12
C PHE A 148 0.96 6.29 -14.53
N LYS A 149 2.16 6.83 -14.77
CA LYS A 149 2.86 6.73 -16.06
C LYS A 149 4.19 6.02 -15.88
N VAL A 150 4.60 5.25 -16.88
CA VAL A 150 5.90 4.59 -16.89
C VAL A 150 6.99 5.65 -17.08
N MET A 151 7.89 5.76 -16.11
CA MET A 151 9.05 6.66 -16.14
C MET A 151 10.28 5.94 -16.65
N THR A 152 10.51 4.70 -16.20
CA THR A 152 11.60 3.85 -16.66
C THR A 152 11.11 2.41 -16.82
N ASP A 153 11.75 1.68 -17.69
CA ASP A 153 11.48 0.26 -17.94
C ASP A 153 12.82 -0.46 -18.04
N ASP A 154 13.16 -1.22 -17.00
CA ASP A 154 14.38 -2.04 -16.94
C ASP A 154 13.98 -3.51 -17.04
N ASN A 155 14.02 -4.04 -18.28
CA ASN A 155 13.65 -5.43 -18.58
C ASN A 155 12.27 -5.83 -18.03
N GLY A 156 11.30 -4.91 -18.14
CA GLY A 156 9.94 -5.13 -17.69
C GLY A 156 9.65 -4.73 -16.24
N ARG A 157 10.68 -4.37 -15.46
CA ARG A 157 10.52 -3.78 -14.13
C ARG A 157 10.44 -2.27 -14.27
N CYS A 158 9.27 -1.71 -14.03
CA CYS A 158 8.96 -0.31 -14.31
C CYS A 158 8.93 0.53 -13.04
N LEU A 159 9.56 1.71 -13.11
CA LEU A 159 9.24 2.81 -12.21
C LEU A 159 8.05 3.55 -12.80
N MET A 160 6.97 3.64 -12.04
CA MET A 160 5.79 4.41 -12.42
C MET A 160 5.61 5.59 -11.49
N ARG A 161 5.07 6.69 -12.03
CA ARG A 161 4.82 7.92 -11.29
C ARG A 161 3.42 8.44 -11.55
N TRP A 162 2.76 8.81 -10.45
CA TRP A 162 1.56 9.64 -10.49
C TRP A 162 1.93 11.07 -10.06
N GLU A 163 1.48 12.04 -10.85
CA GLU A 163 1.65 13.46 -10.54
C GLU A 163 0.33 14.01 -10.00
N VAL A 164 0.44 14.65 -8.84
CA VAL A 164 -0.72 15.21 -8.13
C VAL A 164 -1.37 16.37 -8.90
#